data_82ba3e73fed8ca5e8bfa026cf076b89a
#
_entry.id   82ba3e73fed8ca5e8bfa026cf076b89a
#
_cell.length_a   1.000
_cell.length_b   1.000
_cell.length_c   1.000
_cell.angle_alpha   90.00
_cell.angle_beta   90.00
_cell.angle_gamma   90.00
#
_symmetry.space_group_name_H-M   'P 1'
#
loop_
_entity.id
_entity.type
_entity.pdbx_description
1 polymer ?
#
loop_
_entity_poly.entity_id
_entity_poly.type
_entity_poly.pdbx_seq_one_letter_code
_entity_poly.pdbx_strand_id
1 'polypeptide(L)'
;MMATNSQLPVGRPREFDLDEAIRCAMQVFWDRGYHDTSLPDLLAGMKLSKGSFYKAFGDKRSVFLRALKLYTDDGVRNVQEVLRSDPSPRAAIRNALVRYADLSSGSKGVRGCFGVLTAAEMLPGDPDIADLIKRLFTRLQDLFAATVAKGQAAGEIKNSRDARVIAHFIVSHAQGMRVLGKVGSRRDEMLKNIDLLMEIVF
;
A
#
# COMPACT_ATOMS: atom_id res chain seq x y z
N MET A 1 1.41 -37.12 48.43
CA MET A 1 1.19 -37.04 46.96
C MET A 1 1.64 -35.67 46.50
N MET A 2 2.84 -35.58 45.93
CA MET A 2 3.41 -34.32 45.42
C MET A 2 3.03 -34.20 43.95
N ALA A 3 2.34 -33.13 43.58
CA ALA A 3 1.99 -32.82 42.19
C ALA A 3 3.22 -32.21 41.49
N THR A 4 3.76 -32.94 40.55
CA THR A 4 4.83 -32.46 39.64
C THR A 4 4.25 -31.46 38.66
N ASN A 5 4.60 -30.20 38.82
CA ASN A 5 4.26 -29.10 37.95
C ASN A 5 5.17 -29.20 36.70
N SER A 6 4.67 -29.77 35.60
CA SER A 6 5.40 -29.84 34.34
C SER A 6 5.25 -28.49 33.62
N GLN A 7 6.23 -27.62 33.85
CA GLN A 7 6.39 -26.42 33.02
C GLN A 7 6.78 -26.83 31.60
N LEU A 8 5.95 -26.49 30.62
CA LEU A 8 6.27 -26.63 29.20
C LEU A 8 7.53 -25.80 28.87
N PRO A 9 8.47 -26.31 28.09
CA PRO A 9 9.69 -25.57 27.76
C PRO A 9 9.33 -24.29 26.99
N VAL A 10 9.66 -23.15 27.56
CA VAL A 10 9.63 -21.85 26.89
C VAL A 10 10.58 -21.95 25.69
N GLY A 11 10.03 -21.89 24.47
CA GLY A 11 10.84 -21.95 23.26
C GLY A 11 11.90 -20.85 23.26
N ARG A 12 13.12 -21.19 22.83
CA ARG A 12 14.26 -20.25 22.71
C ARG A 12 13.77 -18.96 22.05
N PRO A 13 14.06 -17.76 22.62
CA PRO A 13 13.66 -16.48 22.03
C PRO A 13 14.06 -16.43 20.56
N ARG A 14 13.21 -15.86 19.69
CA ARG A 14 13.52 -15.68 18.27
C ARG A 14 14.73 -14.74 18.15
N GLU A 15 15.71 -15.13 17.36
CA GLU A 15 16.96 -14.36 17.16
C GLU A 15 16.75 -13.13 16.26
N PHE A 16 15.52 -12.84 15.78
CA PHE A 16 15.21 -11.72 14.89
C PHE A 16 13.76 -11.24 15.05
N ASP A 17 13.52 -9.97 14.71
CA ASP A 17 12.21 -9.35 14.64
C ASP A 17 11.48 -9.78 13.35
N LEU A 18 10.29 -10.36 13.49
CA LEU A 18 9.48 -10.82 12.37
C LEU A 18 8.99 -9.67 11.48
N ASP A 19 8.62 -8.55 12.10
CA ASP A 19 8.08 -7.40 11.35
C ASP A 19 9.18 -6.74 10.53
N GLU A 20 10.38 -6.63 11.09
CA GLU A 20 11.56 -6.15 10.36
C GLU A 20 11.92 -7.08 9.22
N ALA A 21 11.91 -8.39 9.45
CA ALA A 21 12.16 -9.37 8.39
C ALA A 21 11.14 -9.26 7.24
N ILE A 22 9.85 -9.06 7.54
CA ILE A 22 8.82 -8.84 6.51
C ILE A 22 9.04 -7.53 5.77
N ARG A 23 9.46 -6.44 6.46
CA ARG A 23 9.82 -5.18 5.80
C ARG A 23 10.98 -5.35 4.84
N CYS A 24 12.00 -6.10 5.24
CA CYS A 24 13.12 -6.43 4.36
C CYS A 24 12.68 -7.26 3.15
N ALA A 25 11.86 -8.30 3.35
CA ALA A 25 11.30 -9.10 2.25
C ALA A 25 10.46 -8.25 1.30
N MET A 26 9.66 -7.31 1.82
CA MET A 26 8.87 -6.37 1.02
C MET A 26 9.77 -5.55 0.08
N GLN A 27 10.94 -5.08 0.54
CA GLN A 27 11.87 -4.35 -0.32
C GLN A 27 12.38 -5.23 -1.47
N VAL A 28 12.75 -6.48 -1.18
CA VAL A 28 13.24 -7.43 -2.21
C VAL A 28 12.17 -7.69 -3.27
N PHE A 29 10.95 -8.00 -2.84
CA PHE A 29 9.84 -8.23 -3.77
C PHE A 29 9.44 -6.96 -4.56
N TRP A 30 9.52 -5.80 -3.94
CA TRP A 30 9.18 -4.55 -4.62
C TRP A 30 10.16 -4.21 -5.75
N ASP A 31 11.45 -4.55 -5.55
CA ASP A 31 12.48 -4.25 -6.54
C ASP A 31 12.51 -5.28 -7.69
N ARG A 32 12.18 -6.56 -7.41
CA ARG A 32 12.33 -7.67 -8.36
C ARG A 32 11.01 -8.26 -8.87
N GLY A 33 9.89 -8.06 -8.17
CA GLY A 33 8.66 -8.80 -8.39
C GLY A 33 8.64 -10.14 -7.64
N TYR A 34 7.51 -10.83 -7.72
CA TYR A 34 7.35 -12.13 -7.08
C TYR A 34 8.09 -13.24 -7.81
N HIS A 35 7.89 -13.34 -9.15
CA HIS A 35 8.44 -14.46 -9.92
C HIS A 35 9.96 -14.45 -9.94
N ASP A 36 10.59 -13.30 -10.17
CA ASP A 36 12.04 -13.14 -10.29
C ASP A 36 12.78 -13.11 -8.94
N THR A 37 12.05 -13.09 -7.82
CA THR A 37 12.66 -13.19 -6.49
C THR A 37 12.95 -14.63 -6.15
N SER A 38 14.23 -15.00 -5.99
CA SER A 38 14.63 -16.33 -5.54
C SER A 38 14.66 -16.43 -4.01
N LEU A 39 14.68 -17.68 -3.47
CA LEU A 39 14.88 -17.89 -2.03
C LEU A 39 16.23 -17.31 -1.54
N PRO A 40 17.37 -17.51 -2.24
CA PRO A 40 18.62 -16.84 -1.85
C PRO A 40 18.51 -15.32 -1.75
N ASP A 41 17.80 -14.65 -2.66
CA ASP A 41 17.57 -13.20 -2.59
C ASP A 41 16.84 -12.80 -1.30
N LEU A 42 15.78 -13.56 -0.96
CA LEU A 42 15.03 -13.33 0.27
C LEU A 42 15.89 -13.55 1.51
N LEU A 43 16.63 -14.65 1.58
CA LEU A 43 17.49 -14.97 2.71
C LEU A 43 18.54 -13.87 2.92
N ALA A 44 19.14 -13.38 1.83
CA ALA A 44 20.11 -12.29 1.87
C ALA A 44 19.47 -10.97 2.32
N GLY A 45 18.34 -10.58 1.73
CA GLY A 45 17.62 -9.35 2.08
C GLY A 45 17.07 -9.33 3.49
N MET A 46 16.54 -10.47 3.96
CA MET A 46 16.01 -10.65 5.32
C MET A 46 17.09 -10.93 6.37
N LYS A 47 18.33 -11.18 5.95
CA LYS A 47 19.47 -11.59 6.80
C LYS A 47 19.14 -12.83 7.64
N LEU A 48 18.50 -13.82 7.03
CA LEU A 48 18.08 -15.05 7.70
C LEU A 48 18.78 -16.28 7.14
N SER A 49 19.03 -17.25 8.04
CA SER A 49 19.38 -18.60 7.60
C SER A 49 18.17 -19.30 6.96
N LYS A 50 18.41 -20.28 6.08
CA LYS A 50 17.38 -21.09 5.46
C LYS A 50 16.48 -21.78 6.50
N GLY A 51 17.07 -22.30 7.57
CA GLY A 51 16.31 -22.93 8.67
C GLY A 51 15.41 -21.96 9.41
N SER A 52 15.92 -20.74 9.74
CA SER A 52 15.11 -19.70 10.39
C SER A 52 13.97 -19.22 9.53
N PHE A 53 14.20 -19.08 8.22
CA PHE A 53 13.18 -18.69 7.24
C PHE A 53 12.01 -19.69 7.21
N TYR A 54 12.29 -20.98 6.98
CA TYR A 54 11.24 -21.99 6.91
C TYR A 54 10.47 -22.16 8.22
N LYS A 55 11.19 -22.10 9.35
CA LYS A 55 10.57 -22.17 10.67
C LYS A 55 9.62 -21.00 10.96
N ALA A 56 9.94 -19.79 10.48
CA ALA A 56 9.16 -18.60 10.77
C ALA A 56 8.03 -18.34 9.76
N PHE A 57 8.25 -18.67 8.49
CA PHE A 57 7.42 -18.23 7.40
C PHE A 57 6.82 -19.36 6.55
N GLY A 58 7.42 -20.55 6.57
CA GLY A 58 6.99 -21.71 5.79
C GLY A 58 7.50 -21.69 4.36
N ASP A 59 7.11 -20.70 3.55
CA ASP A 59 7.47 -20.60 2.15
C ASP A 59 7.54 -19.15 1.62
N LYS A 60 8.00 -18.98 0.38
CA LYS A 60 8.11 -17.69 -0.33
C LYS A 60 6.77 -17.00 -0.45
N ARG A 61 5.69 -17.77 -0.74
CA ARG A 61 4.34 -17.23 -0.93
C ARG A 61 3.81 -16.61 0.35
N SER A 62 3.97 -17.30 1.47
CA SER A 62 3.54 -16.83 2.79
C SER A 62 4.22 -15.50 3.17
N VAL A 63 5.51 -15.38 2.89
CA VAL A 63 6.26 -14.12 3.09
C VAL A 63 5.73 -13.03 2.19
N PHE A 64 5.50 -13.33 0.91
CA PHE A 64 4.99 -12.38 -0.06
C PHE A 64 3.62 -11.81 0.34
N LEU A 65 2.67 -12.69 0.71
CA LEU A 65 1.34 -12.27 1.15
C LEU A 65 1.39 -11.37 2.40
N ARG A 66 2.28 -11.68 3.36
CA ARG A 66 2.49 -10.83 4.54
C ARG A 66 3.11 -9.48 4.16
N ALA A 67 4.10 -9.47 3.26
CA ALA A 67 4.75 -8.25 2.78
C ALA A 67 3.75 -7.35 2.02
N LEU A 68 2.93 -7.94 1.13
CA LEU A 68 1.89 -7.21 0.40
C LEU A 68 0.82 -6.66 1.35
N LYS A 69 0.39 -7.47 2.33
CA LYS A 69 -0.57 -7.03 3.35
C LYS A 69 -0.02 -5.84 4.16
N LEU A 70 1.22 -5.92 4.61
CA LEU A 70 1.88 -4.83 5.34
C LEU A 70 1.91 -3.55 4.50
N TYR A 71 2.35 -3.64 3.24
CA TYR A 71 2.38 -2.52 2.31
C TYR A 71 1.00 -1.87 2.12
N THR A 72 -0.03 -2.68 1.90
CA THR A 72 -1.40 -2.20 1.65
C THR A 72 -1.99 -1.55 2.89
N ASP A 73 -1.77 -2.12 4.07
CA ASP A 73 -2.25 -1.56 5.34
C ASP A 73 -1.55 -0.24 5.69
N ASP A 74 -0.23 -0.15 5.50
CA ASP A 74 0.53 1.08 5.70
C ASP A 74 0.09 2.16 4.69
N GLY A 75 -0.13 1.80 3.43
CA GLY A 75 -0.60 2.71 2.39
C GLY A 75 -1.97 3.32 2.71
N VAL A 76 -2.93 2.50 3.14
CA VAL A 76 -4.26 2.96 3.55
C VAL A 76 -4.18 3.85 4.79
N ARG A 77 -3.38 3.48 5.79
CA ARG A 77 -3.18 4.27 7.01
C ARG A 77 -2.60 5.65 6.69
N ASN A 78 -1.57 5.71 5.85
CA ASN A 78 -0.97 6.98 5.42
C ASN A 78 -1.98 7.90 4.73
N VAL A 79 -2.83 7.38 3.83
CA VAL A 79 -3.89 8.17 3.18
C VAL A 79 -4.91 8.65 4.22
N GLN A 80 -5.32 7.79 5.14
CA GLN A 80 -6.25 8.14 6.21
C GLN A 80 -5.71 9.27 7.11
N GLU A 81 -4.44 9.23 7.47
CA GLU A 81 -3.78 10.26 8.26
C GLU A 81 -3.77 11.61 7.53
N VAL A 82 -3.42 11.62 6.24
CA VAL A 82 -3.43 12.85 5.43
C VAL A 82 -4.85 13.40 5.29
N LEU A 83 -5.85 12.56 5.04
CA LEU A 83 -7.25 13.01 4.91
C LEU A 83 -7.83 13.55 6.24
N ARG A 84 -7.25 13.18 7.38
CA ARG A 84 -7.64 13.68 8.71
C ARG A 84 -6.84 14.91 9.16
N SER A 85 -5.73 15.22 8.53
CA SER A 85 -4.82 16.28 8.98
C SER A 85 -5.30 17.69 8.65
N ASP A 86 -6.30 17.85 7.78
CA ASP A 86 -6.85 19.14 7.38
C ASP A 86 -8.35 19.22 7.70
N PRO A 87 -8.84 20.30 8.33
CA PRO A 87 -10.26 20.47 8.64
C PRO A 87 -11.13 20.63 7.40
N SER A 88 -10.60 21.19 6.29
CA SER A 88 -11.26 21.32 5.00
C SER A 88 -11.20 20.02 4.21
N PRO A 89 -12.32 19.34 3.93
CA PRO A 89 -12.36 18.14 3.09
C PRO A 89 -11.73 18.34 1.71
N ARG A 90 -11.97 19.50 1.08
CA ARG A 90 -11.38 19.81 -0.23
C ARG A 90 -9.85 19.92 -0.15
N ALA A 91 -9.32 20.61 0.86
CA ALA A 91 -7.88 20.71 1.07
C ALA A 91 -7.25 19.36 1.43
N ALA A 92 -7.91 18.57 2.28
CA ALA A 92 -7.47 17.23 2.65
C ALA A 92 -7.32 16.31 1.43
N ILE A 93 -8.29 16.31 0.51
CA ILE A 93 -8.22 15.55 -0.75
C ILE A 93 -7.05 16.03 -1.61
N ARG A 94 -6.89 17.35 -1.77
CA ARG A 94 -5.75 17.92 -2.51
C ARG A 94 -4.41 17.50 -1.91
N ASN A 95 -4.27 17.58 -0.59
CA ASN A 95 -3.06 17.17 0.13
C ASN A 95 -2.75 15.66 -0.07
N ALA A 96 -3.77 14.81 -0.04
CA ALA A 96 -3.61 13.39 -0.34
C ALA A 96 -3.12 13.17 -1.79
N LEU A 97 -3.67 13.88 -2.78
CA LEU A 97 -3.22 13.80 -4.17
C LEU A 97 -1.79 14.33 -4.35
N VAL A 98 -1.42 15.43 -3.69
CA VAL A 98 -0.03 15.94 -3.67
C VAL A 98 0.93 14.89 -3.10
N ARG A 99 0.51 14.17 -2.03
CA ARG A 99 1.28 13.05 -1.50
C ARG A 99 1.50 11.95 -2.54
N TYR A 100 0.48 11.64 -3.35
CA TYR A 100 0.63 10.70 -4.48
C TYR A 100 1.61 11.22 -5.54
N ALA A 101 1.60 12.52 -5.87
CA ALA A 101 2.59 13.14 -6.77
C ALA A 101 4.02 13.00 -6.23
N ASP A 102 4.23 13.24 -4.91
CA ASP A 102 5.52 13.05 -4.24
C ASP A 102 6.02 11.60 -4.29
N LEU A 103 5.11 10.64 -4.16
CA LEU A 103 5.41 9.21 -4.26
C LEU A 103 5.60 8.74 -5.71
N SER A 104 5.17 9.54 -6.69
CA SER A 104 5.19 9.21 -8.11
C SER A 104 6.29 9.95 -8.88
N SER A 105 7.15 10.69 -8.21
CA SER A 105 8.23 11.45 -8.83
C SER A 105 9.61 11.03 -8.30
N GLY A 106 10.67 11.34 -9.07
CA GLY A 106 12.04 10.98 -8.75
C GLY A 106 12.24 9.46 -8.57
N SER A 107 13.15 9.06 -7.71
CA SER A 107 13.46 7.64 -7.45
C SER A 107 12.26 6.83 -6.93
N LYS A 108 11.38 7.47 -6.13
CA LYS A 108 10.16 6.83 -5.64
C LYS A 108 9.17 6.53 -6.77
N GLY A 109 9.07 7.45 -7.74
CA GLY A 109 8.22 7.27 -8.92
C GLY A 109 8.70 6.12 -9.80
N VAL A 110 10.00 6.07 -10.10
CA VAL A 110 10.62 5.00 -10.90
C VAL A 110 10.41 3.63 -10.25
N ARG A 111 10.46 3.53 -8.93
CA ARG A 111 10.15 2.30 -8.21
C ARG A 111 8.70 1.88 -8.38
N GLY A 112 7.77 2.82 -8.45
CA GLY A 112 6.34 2.58 -8.65
C GLY A 112 5.59 2.19 -7.37
N CYS A 113 4.38 1.64 -7.53
CA CYS A 113 3.53 1.15 -6.45
C CYS A 113 3.62 -0.37 -6.37
N PHE A 114 4.02 -0.93 -5.23
CA PHE A 114 4.13 -2.39 -5.07
C PHE A 114 2.80 -3.09 -5.34
N GLY A 115 1.67 -2.55 -4.89
CA GLY A 115 0.35 -3.13 -5.15
C GLY A 115 -0.01 -3.14 -6.65
N VAL A 116 0.27 -2.06 -7.39
CA VAL A 116 0.02 -1.99 -8.85
C VAL A 116 0.93 -2.96 -9.61
N LEU A 117 2.21 -3.03 -9.24
CA LEU A 117 3.16 -3.95 -9.84
C LEU A 117 2.75 -5.41 -9.61
N THR A 118 2.36 -5.75 -8.38
CA THR A 118 1.84 -7.08 -8.04
C THR A 118 0.58 -7.41 -8.85
N ALA A 119 -0.35 -6.47 -8.98
CA ALA A 119 -1.55 -6.69 -9.79
C ALA A 119 -1.22 -6.97 -11.25
N ALA A 120 -0.30 -6.21 -11.85
CA ALA A 120 0.13 -6.40 -13.23
C ALA A 120 0.87 -7.72 -13.46
N GLU A 121 1.63 -8.19 -12.47
CA GLU A 121 2.42 -9.42 -12.55
C GLU A 121 1.58 -10.69 -12.34
N MET A 122 0.60 -10.67 -11.43
CA MET A 122 -0.01 -11.88 -10.89
C MET A 122 -1.51 -12.03 -11.23
N LEU A 123 -2.19 -10.98 -11.68
CA LEU A 123 -3.61 -11.08 -11.99
C LEU A 123 -3.85 -11.33 -13.48
N PRO A 124 -4.93 -12.07 -13.83
CA PRO A 124 -5.98 -12.59 -12.96
C PRO A 124 -5.68 -13.95 -12.31
N GLY A 125 -4.48 -14.51 -12.47
CA GLY A 125 -4.14 -15.89 -12.14
C GLY A 125 -4.13 -16.24 -10.63
N ASP A 126 -4.15 -15.26 -9.72
CA ASP A 126 -4.03 -15.48 -8.27
C ASP A 126 -5.18 -14.85 -7.48
N PRO A 127 -6.15 -15.66 -6.98
CA PRO A 127 -7.32 -15.15 -6.27
C PRO A 127 -6.99 -14.50 -4.92
N ASP A 128 -5.99 -14.97 -4.18
CA ASP A 128 -5.61 -14.38 -2.89
C ASP A 128 -5.03 -12.97 -3.10
N ILE A 129 -4.22 -12.81 -4.15
CA ILE A 129 -3.69 -11.50 -4.56
C ILE A 129 -4.81 -10.59 -5.06
N ALA A 130 -5.74 -11.13 -5.88
CA ALA A 130 -6.90 -10.36 -6.35
C ALA A 130 -7.70 -9.79 -5.17
N ASP A 131 -7.93 -10.58 -4.15
CA ASP A 131 -8.64 -10.16 -2.94
C ASP A 131 -7.87 -9.09 -2.13
N LEU A 132 -6.56 -9.21 -1.98
CA LEU A 132 -5.75 -8.21 -1.29
C LEU A 132 -5.76 -6.87 -2.04
N ILE A 133 -5.58 -6.90 -3.35
CA ILE A 133 -5.59 -5.69 -4.20
C ILE A 133 -6.98 -5.06 -4.24
N LYS A 134 -8.04 -5.87 -4.37
CA LYS A 134 -9.42 -5.38 -4.30
C LYS A 134 -9.70 -4.67 -2.97
N ARG A 135 -9.31 -5.29 -1.84
CA ARG A 135 -9.45 -4.67 -0.52
C ARG A 135 -8.68 -3.36 -0.40
N LEU A 136 -7.46 -3.28 -0.94
CA LEU A 136 -6.69 -2.03 -0.96
C LEU A 136 -7.49 -0.91 -1.64
N PHE A 137 -7.93 -1.13 -2.87
CA PHE A 137 -8.63 -0.09 -3.64
C PHE A 137 -9.99 0.24 -3.04
N THR A 138 -10.74 -0.73 -2.53
CA THR A 138 -12.01 -0.48 -1.85
C THR A 138 -11.81 0.40 -0.61
N ARG A 139 -10.83 0.09 0.24
CA ARG A 139 -10.53 0.91 1.43
C ARG A 139 -10.10 2.33 1.07
N LEU A 140 -9.30 2.52 0.02
CA LEU A 140 -8.94 3.85 -0.46
C LEU A 140 -10.17 4.61 -0.97
N GLN A 141 -11.03 3.97 -1.77
CA GLN A 141 -12.28 4.57 -2.25
C GLN A 141 -13.20 4.96 -1.10
N ASP A 142 -13.37 4.11 -0.08
CA ASP A 142 -14.19 4.41 1.09
C ASP A 142 -13.67 5.63 1.87
N LEU A 143 -12.35 5.78 2.04
CA LEU A 143 -11.74 6.95 2.69
C LEU A 143 -12.02 8.24 1.90
N PHE A 144 -11.79 8.22 0.59
CA PHE A 144 -12.07 9.40 -0.24
C PHE A 144 -13.57 9.69 -0.32
N ALA A 145 -14.44 8.67 -0.44
CA ALA A 145 -15.89 8.84 -0.48
C ALA A 145 -16.42 9.50 0.80
N ALA A 146 -15.96 9.03 1.97
CA ALA A 146 -16.32 9.65 3.24
C ALA A 146 -15.88 11.12 3.33
N THR A 147 -14.69 11.45 2.82
CA THR A 147 -14.18 12.82 2.82
C THR A 147 -14.96 13.70 1.84
N VAL A 148 -15.28 13.19 0.64
CA VAL A 148 -16.12 13.89 -0.35
C VAL A 148 -17.51 14.16 0.23
N ALA A 149 -18.17 13.14 0.81
CA ALA A 149 -19.50 13.30 1.41
C ALA A 149 -19.51 14.34 2.54
N LYS A 150 -18.46 14.37 3.38
CA LYS A 150 -18.29 15.42 4.40
C LYS A 150 -18.20 16.81 3.77
N GLY A 151 -17.44 16.96 2.67
CA GLY A 151 -17.30 18.24 1.96
C GLY A 151 -18.60 18.69 1.27
N GLN A 152 -19.36 17.75 0.72
CA GLN A 152 -20.68 18.02 0.15
C GLN A 152 -21.66 18.50 1.23
N ALA A 153 -21.71 17.82 2.36
CA ALA A 153 -22.56 18.20 3.49
C ALA A 153 -22.19 19.57 4.09
N ALA A 154 -20.90 19.94 4.05
CA ALA A 154 -20.40 21.24 4.51
C ALA A 154 -20.54 22.37 3.45
N GLY A 155 -20.97 22.05 2.22
CA GLY A 155 -21.05 23.01 1.11
C GLY A 155 -19.70 23.42 0.50
N GLU A 156 -18.59 22.82 0.91
CA GLU A 156 -17.26 23.05 0.33
C GLU A 156 -17.10 22.39 -1.05
N ILE A 157 -17.76 21.24 -1.25
CA ILE A 157 -17.76 20.49 -2.50
C ILE A 157 -19.14 20.64 -3.14
N LYS A 158 -19.22 21.45 -4.20
CA LYS A 158 -20.48 21.77 -4.88
C LYS A 158 -20.94 20.68 -5.84
N ASN A 159 -20.06 19.78 -6.24
CA ASN A 159 -20.40 18.66 -7.12
C ASN A 159 -21.34 17.68 -6.38
N SER A 160 -22.58 17.57 -6.86
CA SER A 160 -23.64 16.75 -6.26
C SER A 160 -23.64 15.27 -6.71
N ARG A 161 -22.66 14.85 -7.51
CA ARG A 161 -22.53 13.44 -7.91
C ARG A 161 -22.31 12.57 -6.69
N ASP A 162 -22.66 11.30 -6.81
CA ASP A 162 -22.38 10.30 -5.78
C ASP A 162 -20.91 10.34 -5.34
N ALA A 163 -20.69 10.46 -4.05
CA ALA A 163 -19.36 10.54 -3.45
C ALA A 163 -18.47 9.33 -3.77
N ARG A 164 -19.07 8.13 -3.98
CA ARG A 164 -18.34 6.93 -4.39
C ARG A 164 -17.84 7.02 -5.83
N VAL A 165 -18.63 7.62 -6.72
CA VAL A 165 -18.21 7.85 -8.12
C VAL A 165 -17.04 8.83 -8.16
N ILE A 166 -17.12 9.92 -7.40
CA ILE A 166 -16.02 10.88 -7.26
C ILE A 166 -14.79 10.22 -6.68
N ALA A 167 -14.94 9.44 -5.61
CA ALA A 167 -13.82 8.73 -4.98
C ALA A 167 -13.16 7.71 -5.91
N HIS A 168 -13.95 6.98 -6.70
CA HIS A 168 -13.42 6.07 -7.71
C HIS A 168 -12.56 6.80 -8.74
N PHE A 169 -13.02 7.96 -9.23
CA PHE A 169 -12.26 8.80 -10.15
C PHE A 169 -10.95 9.29 -9.52
N ILE A 170 -10.99 9.77 -8.26
CA ILE A 170 -9.80 10.21 -7.52
C ILE A 170 -8.78 9.07 -7.39
N VAL A 171 -9.22 7.87 -6.98
CA VAL A 171 -8.34 6.71 -6.81
C VAL A 171 -7.76 6.28 -8.16
N SER A 172 -8.56 6.26 -9.24
CA SER A 172 -8.08 5.95 -10.59
C SER A 172 -7.01 6.93 -11.05
N HIS A 173 -7.21 8.23 -10.83
CA HIS A 173 -6.21 9.27 -11.13
C HIS A 173 -4.93 9.08 -10.31
N ALA A 174 -5.06 8.84 -9.00
CA ALA A 174 -3.92 8.59 -8.11
C ALA A 174 -3.09 7.37 -8.56
N GLN A 175 -3.75 6.27 -8.97
CA GLN A 175 -3.04 5.09 -9.49
C GLN A 175 -2.43 5.36 -10.87
N GLY A 176 -3.07 6.16 -11.72
CA GLY A 176 -2.50 6.63 -12.98
C GLY A 176 -1.18 7.38 -12.77
N MET A 177 -1.12 8.29 -11.78
CA MET A 177 0.14 8.97 -11.42
C MET A 177 1.22 7.97 -11.00
N ARG A 178 0.87 6.91 -10.24
CA ARG A 178 1.82 5.87 -9.82
C ARG A 178 2.39 5.08 -11.00
N VAL A 179 1.62 4.90 -12.07
CA VAL A 179 2.08 4.26 -13.32
C VAL A 179 2.97 5.20 -14.12
N LEU A 180 2.52 6.45 -14.33
CA LEU A 180 3.27 7.46 -15.07
C LEU A 180 4.62 7.79 -14.41
N GLY A 181 4.69 7.74 -13.08
CA GLY A 181 5.93 7.93 -12.34
C GLY A 181 7.03 6.94 -12.71
N LYS A 182 6.68 5.70 -13.12
CA LYS A 182 7.66 4.70 -13.57
C LYS A 182 8.39 5.10 -14.85
N VAL A 183 7.78 5.91 -15.69
CA VAL A 183 8.40 6.44 -16.93
C VAL A 183 8.99 7.84 -16.75
N GLY A 184 9.14 8.29 -15.48
CA GLY A 184 9.84 9.52 -15.15
C GLY A 184 9.02 10.78 -15.26
N SER A 185 7.67 10.72 -15.14
CA SER A 185 6.83 11.91 -15.11
C SER A 185 7.26 12.88 -14.00
N ARG A 186 7.24 14.16 -14.32
CA ARG A 186 7.74 15.21 -13.43
C ARG A 186 6.69 15.59 -12.40
N ARG A 187 7.15 15.96 -11.21
CA ARG A 187 6.29 16.38 -10.11
C ARG A 187 5.41 17.58 -10.46
N ASP A 188 5.98 18.57 -11.15
CA ASP A 188 5.24 19.79 -11.55
C ASP A 188 4.11 19.51 -12.55
N GLU A 189 4.30 18.54 -13.45
CA GLU A 189 3.23 18.06 -14.35
C GLU A 189 2.09 17.39 -13.59
N MET A 190 2.44 16.54 -12.60
CA MET A 190 1.45 15.89 -11.75
C MET A 190 0.66 16.90 -10.92
N LEU A 191 1.32 17.96 -10.41
CA LEU A 191 0.63 19.02 -9.67
C LEU A 191 -0.37 19.79 -10.54
N LYS A 192 -0.02 20.11 -11.79
CA LYS A 192 -0.95 20.72 -12.75
C LYS A 192 -2.16 19.81 -13.03
N ASN A 193 -1.94 18.51 -13.15
CA ASN A 193 -3.04 17.55 -13.33
C ASN A 193 -3.92 17.45 -12.08
N ILE A 194 -3.35 17.57 -10.89
CA ILE A 194 -4.12 17.64 -9.63
C ILE A 194 -4.95 18.92 -9.60
N ASP A 195 -4.38 20.07 -9.94
CA ASP A 195 -5.10 21.34 -9.95
C ASP A 195 -6.29 21.27 -10.95
N LEU A 196 -6.08 20.75 -12.15
CA LEU A 196 -7.14 20.50 -13.12
C LEU A 196 -8.24 19.54 -12.57
N LEU A 197 -7.83 18.43 -11.91
CA LEU A 197 -8.79 17.53 -11.28
C LEU A 197 -9.62 18.26 -10.22
N MET A 198 -8.99 19.10 -9.39
CA MET A 198 -9.66 19.87 -8.35
C MET A 198 -10.64 20.90 -8.92
N GLU A 199 -10.37 21.47 -10.09
CA GLU A 199 -11.29 22.39 -10.79
C GLU A 199 -12.50 21.66 -11.41
N ILE A 200 -12.26 20.49 -12.01
CA ILE A 200 -13.32 19.72 -12.70
C ILE A 200 -14.24 19.02 -11.71
N VAL A 201 -13.69 18.54 -10.58
CA VAL A 201 -14.41 17.64 -9.67
C VAL A 201 -15.04 18.38 -8.49
N PHE A 202 -14.49 19.51 -8.07
CA PHE A 202 -14.90 20.25 -6.87
C PHE A 202 -15.28 21.70 -7.13
#